data_dde91ac68098ca928766e9f038ada829
#
_entry.id   dde91ac68098ca928766e9f038ada829
#
_cell.length_a   1.000
_cell.length_b   1.000
_cell.length_c   1.000
_cell.angle_alpha   90.00
_cell.angle_beta   90.00
_cell.angle_gamma   90.00
#
_symmetry.space_group_name_H-M   'P 1'
#
loop_
_entity.id
_entity.type
_entity.pdbx_description
1 polymer ?
#
loop_
_entity_poly.entity_id
_entity_poly.type
_entity_poly.pdbx_seq_one_letter_code
_entity_poly.pdbx_strand_id
1 'polypeptide(L)'
;MKYKFTLSVLLSLASLVSAARTVTNPVIHGDLPDPSVIRVDSVYYATGTSSEWAPHYPIYRSCDLVNWTHVGHVFDRKPEWTVSSFWAPEIVAIDGRYYVYYTARRASDSHSYIGVAVADRPEGPYTDRGPIVVHGSEAIDAYVFDDGDGRRYISWKAYGLDPRPIELMAARLGDDCLSIVGEPFTLMRDDEHTLMEGQLMFREGDYYYILYSIRNCCGFNSDYAVSAARSRRLEGPYERCPANPILHGGNDEIKSVGHGTLVTTPEGERYYLCHAYMEGDDFLCGRQPVIYRMEMGDDLWPRFVGGDDARASVTAPAGCRAQGGVNDFYDGFDSDTLRVDWSWNYPYSDVKAVCRGGRLLLSGRPLTATADGAALCVRPARSTYSISTRPVGCTSSTQALTLYGDENYALIYGMTGHRLMITLRADGREQVLADIAAPVESPYLRINVDGGLARSFEWSANGCRWHRIDLDGLSDETLRSLNRWDRVTRPGLYHFGSPTAPAAFDFFRVEYR
;
A
#
# COMPACT_ATOMS: atom_id res chain seq x y z
N MET A 1 42.54 73.23 -3.62
CA MET A 1 42.75 71.77 -3.62
C MET A 1 41.50 71.12 -3.07
N LYS A 2 40.67 70.53 -3.95
CA LYS A 2 39.43 69.84 -3.54
C LYS A 2 39.67 68.34 -3.71
N TYR A 3 39.72 67.58 -2.61
CA TYR A 3 39.80 66.11 -2.66
C TYR A 3 38.40 65.54 -2.84
N LYS A 4 38.21 64.79 -3.92
CA LYS A 4 37.02 63.95 -4.15
C LYS A 4 37.29 62.58 -3.52
N PHE A 5 36.54 62.20 -2.51
CA PHE A 5 36.49 60.83 -2.02
C PHE A 5 35.49 60.05 -2.87
N THR A 6 35.97 59.01 -3.56
CA THR A 6 35.16 58.06 -4.29
C THR A 6 34.91 56.86 -3.35
N LEU A 7 33.68 56.72 -2.90
CA LEU A 7 33.26 55.58 -2.06
C LEU A 7 32.90 54.40 -2.96
N SER A 8 33.77 53.39 -3.00
CA SER A 8 33.49 52.12 -3.72
C SER A 8 32.68 51.22 -2.79
N VAL A 9 31.40 51.01 -3.14
CA VAL A 9 30.55 50.03 -2.48
C VAL A 9 30.81 48.67 -3.12
N LEU A 10 31.50 47.78 -2.44
CA LEU A 10 31.57 46.35 -2.78
C LEU A 10 30.27 45.70 -2.37
N LEU A 11 29.41 45.40 -3.34
CA LEU A 11 28.31 44.43 -3.16
C LEU A 11 28.89 43.00 -3.16
N SER A 12 29.03 42.42 -1.98
CA SER A 12 29.26 41.00 -1.81
C SER A 12 27.93 40.24 -2.08
N LEU A 13 27.81 39.63 -3.25
CA LEU A 13 26.81 38.58 -3.49
C LEU A 13 27.16 37.38 -2.61
N ALA A 14 26.54 37.30 -1.45
CA ALA A 14 26.48 36.06 -0.70
C ALA A 14 25.52 35.12 -1.45
N SER A 15 26.07 34.17 -2.21
CA SER A 15 25.32 33.05 -2.74
C SER A 15 24.83 32.25 -1.53
N LEU A 16 23.58 32.43 -1.13
CA LEU A 16 22.90 31.52 -0.23
C LEU A 16 22.81 30.15 -0.95
N VAL A 17 23.81 29.31 -0.74
CA VAL A 17 23.67 27.89 -1.00
C VAL A 17 22.60 27.41 -0.01
N SER A 18 21.34 27.40 -0.46
CA SER A 18 20.28 26.72 0.28
C SER A 18 20.70 25.25 0.35
N ALA A 19 21.03 24.77 1.54
CA ALA A 19 21.21 23.34 1.73
C ALA A 19 19.97 22.64 1.22
N ALA A 20 20.15 21.68 0.31
CA ALA A 20 19.03 20.90 -0.23
C ALA A 20 18.28 20.30 0.96
N ARG A 21 16.97 20.58 1.05
CA ARG A 21 16.14 19.94 2.07
C ARG A 21 16.12 18.44 1.82
N THR A 22 16.12 17.69 2.90
CA THR A 22 15.90 16.24 2.86
C THR A 22 14.56 15.88 3.44
N VAL A 23 13.98 14.76 2.96
CA VAL A 23 12.84 14.08 3.55
C VAL A 23 13.23 12.66 3.89
N THR A 24 12.50 12.05 4.81
CA THR A 24 12.77 10.69 5.25
C THR A 24 11.68 9.75 4.70
N ASN A 25 12.06 8.78 3.90
CA ASN A 25 11.20 7.69 3.49
C ASN A 25 10.81 6.80 4.71
N PRO A 26 9.62 6.20 4.74
CA PRO A 26 8.57 6.30 3.73
C PRO A 26 7.81 7.64 3.80
N VAL A 27 7.24 8.08 2.67
CA VAL A 27 6.38 9.28 2.61
C VAL A 27 4.90 8.96 2.90
N ILE A 28 4.47 7.71 2.70
CA ILE A 28 3.20 7.20 3.19
C ILE A 28 3.52 6.03 4.11
N HIS A 29 3.13 6.14 5.37
CA HIS A 29 3.39 5.10 6.34
C HIS A 29 2.36 3.97 6.25
N GLY A 30 2.83 2.73 6.45
CA GLY A 30 2.04 1.50 6.39
C GLY A 30 1.93 0.91 4.98
N ASP A 31 1.40 -0.31 4.93
CA ASP A 31 1.38 -1.16 3.74
C ASP A 31 0.51 -0.58 2.62
N LEU A 32 1.12 -0.02 1.61
CA LEU A 32 0.50 0.48 0.38
C LEU A 32 1.41 0.12 -0.82
N PRO A 33 1.40 -1.15 -1.22
CA PRO A 33 2.26 -1.63 -2.31
C PRO A 33 1.89 -1.06 -3.67
N ASP A 34 2.85 -1.12 -4.61
CA ASP A 34 2.64 -0.86 -6.03
C ASP A 34 1.98 0.50 -6.30
N PRO A 35 2.51 1.61 -5.71
CA PRO A 35 1.86 2.89 -5.79
C PRO A 35 1.94 3.49 -7.20
N SER A 36 0.79 3.98 -7.67
CA SER A 36 0.70 4.83 -8.86
C SER A 36 0.32 6.24 -8.46
N VAL A 37 0.87 7.25 -9.14
CA VAL A 37 0.67 8.67 -8.82
C VAL A 37 0.46 9.52 -10.05
N ILE A 38 -0.51 10.44 -9.95
CA ILE A 38 -0.71 11.53 -10.93
C ILE A 38 -0.62 12.88 -10.25
N ARG A 39 -0.33 13.90 -11.04
CA ARG A 39 -0.47 15.29 -10.67
C ARG A 39 -1.62 15.95 -11.44
N VAL A 40 -2.52 16.59 -10.72
CA VAL A 40 -3.61 17.39 -11.26
C VAL A 40 -3.40 18.81 -10.75
N ASP A 41 -3.04 19.73 -11.64
CA ASP A 41 -2.61 21.09 -11.30
C ASP A 41 -1.43 21.09 -10.30
N SER A 42 -1.70 21.50 -9.05
CA SER A 42 -0.73 21.56 -7.95
C SER A 42 -0.96 20.45 -6.90
N VAL A 43 -1.80 19.47 -7.19
CA VAL A 43 -2.18 18.40 -6.26
C VAL A 43 -1.78 17.05 -6.82
N TYR A 44 -1.23 16.20 -5.98
CA TYR A 44 -0.88 14.82 -6.30
C TYR A 44 -1.93 13.86 -5.73
N TYR A 45 -2.24 12.84 -6.50
CA TYR A 45 -3.12 11.74 -6.09
C TYR A 45 -2.40 10.43 -6.32
N ALA A 46 -2.39 9.58 -5.30
CA ALA A 46 -1.77 8.26 -5.37
C ALA A 46 -2.75 7.19 -4.94
N THR A 47 -2.62 6.01 -5.53
CA THR A 47 -3.33 4.80 -5.13
C THR A 47 -2.36 3.62 -5.09
N GLY A 48 -2.75 2.51 -4.50
CA GLY A 48 -1.90 1.32 -4.42
C GLY A 48 -2.71 0.06 -4.14
N THR A 49 -2.03 -1.06 -4.14
CA THR A 49 -2.58 -2.40 -3.88
C THR A 49 -3.34 -2.47 -2.55
N SER A 50 -4.49 -3.10 -2.56
CA SER A 50 -5.26 -3.43 -1.35
C SER A 50 -5.32 -4.92 -1.04
N SER A 51 -4.86 -5.77 -1.95
CA SER A 51 -4.90 -7.24 -1.86
C SER A 51 -6.29 -7.76 -1.46
N GLU A 52 -6.41 -8.39 -0.31
CA GLU A 52 -7.63 -9.01 0.20
C GLU A 52 -8.38 -8.12 1.22
N TRP A 53 -8.16 -6.80 1.17
CA TRP A 53 -8.84 -5.84 2.03
C TRP A 53 -9.83 -4.97 1.25
N ALA A 54 -11.04 -4.84 1.76
CA ALA A 54 -11.99 -3.83 1.31
C ALA A 54 -12.02 -2.65 2.31
N PRO A 55 -12.32 -1.41 1.88
CA PRO A 55 -12.51 -0.95 0.51
C PRO A 55 -11.23 -1.09 -0.33
N HIS A 56 -11.38 -1.09 -1.67
CA HIS A 56 -10.28 -1.43 -2.58
C HIS A 56 -9.60 -0.20 -3.14
N TYR A 57 -8.26 -0.30 -3.27
CA TYR A 57 -7.40 0.72 -3.84
C TYR A 57 -7.55 2.07 -3.14
N PRO A 58 -6.95 2.25 -1.97
CA PRO A 58 -7.03 3.50 -1.23
C PRO A 58 -6.43 4.66 -2.02
N ILE A 59 -7.05 5.83 -1.94
CA ILE A 59 -6.64 7.04 -2.62
C ILE A 59 -6.06 8.02 -1.60
N TYR A 60 -4.85 8.47 -1.88
CA TYR A 60 -4.14 9.49 -1.11
C TYR A 60 -4.02 10.77 -1.90
N ARG A 61 -4.00 11.89 -1.19
CA ARG A 61 -3.84 13.23 -1.74
C ARG A 61 -2.68 13.95 -1.06
N SER A 62 -1.84 14.64 -1.84
CA SER A 62 -0.75 15.48 -1.35
C SER A 62 -0.64 16.76 -2.17
N CYS A 63 -0.09 17.82 -1.56
CA CYS A 63 0.28 19.05 -2.26
C CYS A 63 1.80 19.17 -2.49
N ASP A 64 2.59 18.19 -2.03
CA ASP A 64 4.05 18.31 -2.00
C ASP A 64 4.82 16.98 -2.14
N LEU A 65 4.14 15.86 -2.44
CA LEU A 65 4.68 14.48 -2.54
C LEU A 65 5.23 13.91 -1.21
N VAL A 66 5.20 14.67 -0.13
CA VAL A 66 5.79 14.31 1.17
C VAL A 66 4.71 14.08 2.23
N ASN A 67 3.74 14.99 2.27
CA ASN A 67 2.67 14.95 3.25
C ASN A 67 1.37 14.48 2.59
N TRP A 68 0.93 13.28 2.93
CA TRP A 68 -0.20 12.62 2.30
C TRP A 68 -1.39 12.46 3.25
N THR A 69 -2.58 12.55 2.70
CA THR A 69 -3.84 12.33 3.42
C THR A 69 -4.66 11.26 2.69
N HIS A 70 -5.14 10.27 3.41
CA HIS A 70 -6.07 9.27 2.90
C HIS A 70 -7.43 9.93 2.68
N VAL A 71 -7.96 9.91 1.46
CA VAL A 71 -9.18 10.67 1.09
C VAL A 71 -10.31 9.80 0.56
N GLY A 72 -10.07 8.54 0.21
CA GLY A 72 -11.08 7.65 -0.33
C GLY A 72 -10.52 6.33 -0.84
N HIS A 73 -11.32 5.66 -1.64
CA HIS A 73 -10.99 4.39 -2.29
C HIS A 73 -11.57 4.39 -3.70
N VAL A 74 -11.00 3.58 -4.58
CA VAL A 74 -11.55 3.38 -5.94
C VAL A 74 -12.89 2.66 -5.86
N PHE A 75 -12.99 1.61 -5.02
CA PHE A 75 -14.22 0.84 -4.85
C PHE A 75 -14.54 0.61 -3.38
N ASP A 76 -15.76 0.94 -2.97
CA ASP A 76 -16.31 0.55 -1.66
C ASP A 76 -16.60 -0.95 -1.59
N ARG A 77 -16.96 -1.54 -2.75
CA ARG A 77 -17.24 -2.97 -2.93
C ARG A 77 -16.56 -3.48 -4.19
N LYS A 78 -16.14 -4.74 -4.16
CA LYS A 78 -15.51 -5.38 -5.31
C LYS A 78 -16.41 -5.34 -6.55
N PRO A 79 -15.86 -5.11 -7.76
CA PRO A 79 -16.55 -5.32 -9.02
C PRO A 79 -17.10 -6.74 -9.16
N GLU A 80 -18.23 -6.91 -9.86
CA GLU A 80 -18.94 -8.20 -9.94
C GLU A 80 -18.10 -9.32 -10.58
N TRP A 81 -17.27 -8.96 -11.56
CA TRP A 81 -16.43 -9.94 -12.27
C TRP A 81 -15.25 -10.46 -11.43
N THR A 82 -14.93 -9.82 -10.30
CA THR A 82 -13.73 -10.09 -9.48
C THR A 82 -14.04 -10.98 -8.28
N VAL A 83 -13.01 -11.67 -7.78
CA VAL A 83 -13.08 -12.46 -6.54
C VAL A 83 -12.04 -12.06 -5.52
N SER A 84 -10.80 -11.72 -5.93
CA SER A 84 -9.68 -11.46 -5.02
C SER A 84 -8.54 -10.73 -5.72
N SER A 85 -7.42 -10.54 -5.01
CA SER A 85 -6.13 -10.08 -5.55
C SER A 85 -6.21 -8.72 -6.23
N PHE A 86 -6.66 -7.71 -5.47
CA PHE A 86 -6.74 -6.32 -5.94
C PHE A 86 -5.35 -5.68 -5.91
N TRP A 87 -4.57 -5.89 -7.01
CA TRP A 87 -3.17 -5.55 -7.11
C TRP A 87 -2.91 -4.43 -8.11
N ALA A 88 -1.79 -3.73 -7.93
CA ALA A 88 -1.14 -2.81 -8.86
C ALA A 88 -2.10 -1.95 -9.68
N PRO A 89 -2.77 -0.96 -9.07
CA PRO A 89 -3.59 -0.01 -9.79
C PRO A 89 -2.71 1.05 -10.47
N GLU A 90 -3.07 1.42 -11.68
CA GLU A 90 -2.50 2.57 -12.40
C GLU A 90 -3.55 3.67 -12.53
N ILE A 91 -3.33 4.81 -11.85
CA ILE A 91 -4.21 5.98 -11.97
C ILE A 91 -3.72 6.91 -13.07
N VAL A 92 -4.62 7.33 -13.97
CA VAL A 92 -4.28 8.18 -15.11
C VAL A 92 -5.31 9.28 -15.28
N ALA A 93 -4.85 10.49 -15.62
CA ALA A 93 -5.70 11.61 -16.02
C ALA A 93 -5.66 11.78 -17.55
N ILE A 94 -6.79 11.60 -18.23
CA ILE A 94 -6.91 11.68 -19.69
C ILE A 94 -8.14 12.52 -20.03
N ASP A 95 -7.93 13.60 -20.81
CA ASP A 95 -9.00 14.45 -21.35
C ASP A 95 -10.04 14.90 -20.30
N GLY A 96 -9.55 15.25 -19.10
CA GLY A 96 -10.39 15.74 -18.00
C GLY A 96 -11.16 14.66 -17.25
N ARG A 97 -10.88 13.39 -17.52
CA ARG A 97 -11.39 12.23 -16.79
C ARG A 97 -10.25 11.48 -16.11
N TYR A 98 -10.61 10.67 -15.12
CA TYR A 98 -9.67 9.88 -14.33
C TYR A 98 -9.99 8.40 -14.50
N TYR A 99 -8.96 7.64 -14.81
CA TYR A 99 -9.05 6.21 -15.03
C TYR A 99 -8.16 5.51 -14.00
N VAL A 100 -8.63 4.38 -13.48
CA VAL A 100 -7.80 3.45 -12.73
C VAL A 100 -7.84 2.12 -13.45
N TYR A 101 -6.70 1.72 -14.02
CA TYR A 101 -6.49 0.39 -14.56
C TYR A 101 -5.99 -0.48 -13.42
N TYR A 102 -6.60 -1.62 -13.20
CA TYR A 102 -6.35 -2.39 -11.99
C TYR A 102 -6.31 -3.88 -12.26
N THR A 103 -5.46 -4.60 -11.54
CA THR A 103 -5.41 -6.05 -11.55
C THR A 103 -6.40 -6.62 -10.55
N ALA A 104 -7.17 -7.63 -10.97
CA ALA A 104 -7.95 -8.44 -10.05
C ALA A 104 -8.15 -9.86 -10.60
N ARG A 105 -8.35 -10.84 -9.72
CA ARG A 105 -8.72 -12.20 -10.12
C ARG A 105 -10.17 -12.26 -10.54
N ARG A 106 -10.38 -12.88 -11.72
CA ARG A 106 -11.72 -13.11 -12.26
C ARG A 106 -12.42 -14.23 -11.51
N ALA A 107 -13.70 -14.02 -11.17
CA ALA A 107 -14.48 -14.95 -10.37
C ALA A 107 -14.74 -16.30 -11.07
N SER A 108 -14.74 -16.34 -12.42
CA SER A 108 -15.10 -17.54 -13.18
C SER A 108 -13.99 -18.60 -13.27
N ASP A 109 -12.71 -18.20 -13.21
CA ASP A 109 -11.56 -19.08 -13.44
C ASP A 109 -10.34 -18.78 -12.57
N SER A 110 -10.42 -17.78 -11.71
CA SER A 110 -9.33 -17.33 -10.82
C SER A 110 -8.05 -16.88 -11.55
N HIS A 111 -8.15 -16.51 -12.83
CA HIS A 111 -7.07 -15.86 -13.56
C HIS A 111 -7.03 -14.36 -13.27
N SER A 112 -5.84 -13.76 -13.28
CA SER A 112 -5.66 -12.33 -13.02
C SER A 112 -5.71 -11.54 -14.32
N TYR A 113 -6.58 -10.51 -14.37
CA TYR A 113 -6.76 -9.65 -15.53
C TYR A 113 -6.83 -8.18 -15.15
N ILE A 114 -6.64 -7.32 -16.14
CA ILE A 114 -6.71 -5.88 -15.97
C ILE A 114 -8.09 -5.37 -16.30
N GLY A 115 -8.76 -4.79 -15.31
CA GLY A 115 -9.98 -4.02 -15.45
C GLY A 115 -9.71 -2.52 -15.54
N VAL A 116 -10.76 -1.74 -15.84
CA VAL A 116 -10.69 -0.28 -15.80
C VAL A 116 -11.89 0.31 -15.09
N ALA A 117 -11.64 1.33 -14.26
CA ALA A 117 -12.66 2.15 -13.62
C ALA A 117 -12.50 3.62 -14.02
N VAL A 118 -13.60 4.37 -14.08
CA VAL A 118 -13.63 5.75 -14.56
C VAL A 118 -14.35 6.66 -13.58
N ALA A 119 -13.81 7.87 -13.39
CA ALA A 119 -14.40 8.93 -12.58
C ALA A 119 -14.24 10.31 -13.23
N ASP A 120 -15.06 11.28 -12.80
CA ASP A 120 -14.97 12.67 -13.21
C ASP A 120 -14.09 13.51 -12.25
N ARG A 121 -13.62 12.91 -11.14
CA ARG A 121 -12.69 13.50 -10.17
C ARG A 121 -11.68 12.47 -9.70
N PRO A 122 -10.45 12.88 -9.35
CA PRO A 122 -9.41 11.94 -8.94
C PRO A 122 -9.73 11.17 -7.66
N GLU A 123 -10.54 11.74 -6.76
CA GLU A 123 -11.03 11.07 -5.55
C GLU A 123 -12.22 10.13 -5.81
N GLY A 124 -12.77 10.12 -7.03
CA GLY A 124 -13.96 9.36 -7.39
C GLY A 124 -15.29 10.12 -7.22
N PRO A 125 -16.43 9.43 -7.15
CA PRO A 125 -16.55 7.96 -7.16
C PRO A 125 -16.20 7.35 -8.52
N TYR A 126 -15.54 6.20 -8.50
CA TYR A 126 -15.19 5.45 -9.69
C TYR A 126 -16.28 4.44 -10.06
N THR A 127 -16.49 4.27 -11.37
CA THR A 127 -17.40 3.27 -11.92
C THR A 127 -16.61 2.22 -12.69
N ASP A 128 -16.71 0.97 -12.28
CA ASP A 128 -16.11 -0.17 -13.00
C ASP A 128 -16.69 -0.31 -14.42
N ARG A 129 -15.80 -0.59 -15.38
CA ARG A 129 -16.12 -0.85 -16.79
C ARG A 129 -15.78 -2.27 -17.23
N GLY A 130 -15.35 -3.11 -16.28
CA GLY A 130 -15.00 -4.49 -16.53
C GLY A 130 -13.56 -4.69 -17.00
N PRO A 131 -13.21 -5.96 -17.34
CA PRO A 131 -11.87 -6.31 -17.80
C PRO A 131 -11.63 -5.83 -19.24
N ILE A 132 -10.44 -5.26 -19.50
CA ILE A 132 -10.03 -4.80 -20.82
C ILE A 132 -8.80 -5.54 -21.36
N VAL A 133 -7.95 -6.09 -20.49
CA VAL A 133 -6.86 -6.97 -20.89
C VAL A 133 -7.11 -8.36 -20.32
N VAL A 134 -7.43 -9.30 -21.21
CA VAL A 134 -7.65 -10.71 -20.90
C VAL A 134 -6.64 -11.50 -21.72
N HIS A 135 -5.48 -11.81 -21.13
CA HIS A 135 -4.37 -12.41 -21.87
C HIS A 135 -3.63 -13.44 -21.00
N GLY A 136 -3.48 -14.65 -21.52
CA GLY A 136 -2.87 -15.75 -20.78
C GLY A 136 -3.67 -16.15 -19.53
N SER A 137 -2.99 -16.68 -18.53
CA SER A 137 -3.54 -16.94 -17.19
C SER A 137 -3.33 -15.76 -16.24
N GLU A 138 -2.41 -14.87 -16.57
CA GLU A 138 -2.18 -13.62 -15.85
C GLU A 138 -1.79 -12.49 -16.80
N ALA A 139 -2.52 -11.37 -16.70
CA ALA A 139 -2.18 -10.06 -17.21
C ALA A 139 -2.31 -9.08 -16.05
N ILE A 140 -1.18 -8.59 -15.54
CA ILE A 140 -1.10 -7.78 -14.32
C ILE A 140 -0.21 -6.55 -14.53
N ASP A 141 -0.21 -5.62 -13.58
CA ASP A 141 0.67 -4.45 -13.54
C ASP A 141 0.47 -3.55 -14.77
N ALA A 142 -0.73 -3.02 -14.90
CA ALA A 142 -1.05 -2.11 -15.99
C ALA A 142 -0.23 -0.82 -15.90
N TYR A 143 0.25 -0.31 -17.04
CA TYR A 143 0.76 1.05 -17.16
C TYR A 143 0.30 1.68 -18.47
N VAL A 144 -0.18 2.93 -18.42
CA VAL A 144 -0.62 3.66 -19.62
C VAL A 144 0.43 4.66 -20.04
N PHE A 145 0.85 4.55 -21.29
CA PHE A 145 1.84 5.40 -21.93
C PHE A 145 1.22 6.23 -23.07
N ASP A 146 1.44 7.55 -23.05
CA ASP A 146 1.08 8.47 -24.13
C ASP A 146 2.33 8.73 -25.02
N ASP A 147 2.25 8.40 -26.31
CA ASP A 147 3.37 8.56 -27.26
C ASP A 147 3.58 10.03 -27.69
N GLY A 148 2.68 10.93 -27.29
CA GLY A 148 2.77 12.35 -27.63
C GLY A 148 2.28 12.70 -29.04
N ASP A 149 1.82 11.73 -29.82
CA ASP A 149 1.21 11.89 -31.15
C ASP A 149 -0.31 11.64 -31.14
N GLY A 150 -0.91 11.56 -29.95
CA GLY A 150 -2.32 11.27 -29.72
C GLY A 150 -2.65 9.78 -29.66
N ARG A 151 -1.64 8.91 -29.71
CA ARG A 151 -1.80 7.48 -29.50
C ARG A 151 -1.38 7.11 -28.08
N ARG A 152 -2.23 6.32 -27.43
CA ARG A 152 -1.98 5.78 -26.10
C ARG A 152 -1.83 4.26 -26.17
N TYR A 153 -0.98 3.74 -25.32
CA TYR A 153 -0.71 2.32 -25.21
C TYR A 153 -0.89 1.90 -23.74
N ILE A 154 -1.39 0.68 -23.55
CA ILE A 154 -1.39 0.03 -22.25
C ILE A 154 -0.38 -1.10 -22.29
N SER A 155 0.51 -1.16 -21.28
CA SER A 155 1.45 -2.28 -21.10
C SER A 155 1.08 -3.09 -19.87
N TRP A 156 1.52 -4.33 -19.84
CA TRP A 156 1.29 -5.25 -18.72
C TRP A 156 2.36 -6.34 -18.67
N LYS A 157 2.48 -6.98 -17.50
CA LYS A 157 3.21 -8.24 -17.38
C LYS A 157 2.28 -9.38 -17.78
N ALA A 158 2.73 -10.21 -18.72
CA ALA A 158 2.08 -11.45 -19.12
C ALA A 158 2.81 -12.66 -18.52
N TYR A 159 2.05 -13.55 -17.89
CA TYR A 159 2.53 -14.75 -17.24
C TYR A 159 1.63 -15.93 -17.52
N GLY A 160 2.13 -17.16 -17.31
CA GLY A 160 1.34 -18.37 -17.50
C GLY A 160 1.07 -18.74 -18.98
N LEU A 161 1.88 -18.22 -19.90
CA LEU A 161 1.85 -18.59 -21.32
C LEU A 161 2.85 -19.72 -21.61
N ASP A 162 2.86 -20.74 -20.74
CA ASP A 162 3.79 -21.88 -20.84
C ASP A 162 3.90 -22.45 -22.28
N PRO A 163 5.13 -22.71 -22.81
CA PRO A 163 6.43 -22.66 -22.11
C PRO A 163 7.15 -21.31 -22.18
N ARG A 164 6.48 -20.20 -22.46
CA ARG A 164 7.13 -18.90 -22.61
C ARG A 164 7.53 -18.31 -21.24
N PRO A 165 8.64 -17.56 -21.17
CA PRO A 165 8.99 -16.79 -19.97
C PRO A 165 7.98 -15.66 -19.73
N ILE A 166 8.15 -14.93 -18.61
CA ILE A 166 7.46 -13.66 -18.38
C ILE A 166 7.77 -12.71 -19.53
N GLU A 167 6.74 -12.01 -20.00
CA GLU A 167 6.87 -10.98 -21.03
C GLU A 167 6.24 -9.66 -20.52
N LEU A 168 6.89 -8.55 -20.77
CA LEU A 168 6.25 -7.24 -20.76
C LEU A 168 5.64 -7.01 -22.13
N MET A 169 4.34 -6.85 -22.16
CA MET A 169 3.57 -6.69 -23.39
C MET A 169 2.91 -5.33 -23.44
N ALA A 170 2.51 -4.91 -24.63
CA ALA A 170 1.70 -3.71 -24.82
C ALA A 170 0.69 -3.91 -25.95
N ALA A 171 -0.35 -3.09 -25.92
CA ALA A 171 -1.30 -2.93 -27.01
C ALA A 171 -1.69 -1.45 -27.11
N ARG A 172 -2.17 -1.04 -28.29
CA ARG A 172 -2.77 0.30 -28.43
C ARG A 172 -4.05 0.36 -27.58
N LEU A 173 -4.16 1.38 -26.76
CA LEU A 173 -5.39 1.70 -26.03
C LEU A 173 -6.36 2.40 -27.00
N GLY A 174 -7.62 1.99 -26.96
CA GLY A 174 -8.67 2.64 -27.75
C GLY A 174 -8.86 4.11 -27.37
N ASP A 175 -9.41 4.88 -28.28
CA ASP A 175 -9.62 6.33 -28.06
C ASP A 175 -10.64 6.57 -26.91
N ASP A 176 -11.46 5.57 -26.60
CA ASP A 176 -12.37 5.55 -25.43
C ASP A 176 -11.66 5.23 -24.10
N CYS A 177 -10.42 4.82 -24.14
CA CYS A 177 -9.62 4.35 -22.99
C CYS A 177 -10.23 3.13 -22.24
N LEU A 178 -11.17 2.41 -22.88
CA LEU A 178 -11.92 1.30 -22.27
C LEU A 178 -11.71 -0.04 -23.02
N SER A 179 -10.85 -0.03 -24.03
CA SER A 179 -10.59 -1.22 -24.87
C SER A 179 -9.17 -1.19 -25.40
N ILE A 180 -8.65 -2.37 -25.81
CA ILE A 180 -7.41 -2.45 -26.59
C ILE A 180 -7.75 -2.58 -28.07
N VAL A 181 -6.90 -2.05 -28.94
CA VAL A 181 -7.06 -2.05 -30.39
C VAL A 181 -5.86 -2.72 -31.05
N GLY A 182 -6.13 -3.65 -31.96
CA GLY A 182 -5.11 -4.44 -32.65
C GLY A 182 -4.55 -5.58 -31.79
N GLU A 183 -3.51 -6.21 -32.32
CA GLU A 183 -2.86 -7.33 -31.63
C GLU A 183 -1.84 -6.82 -30.61
N PRO A 184 -1.78 -7.40 -29.41
CA PRO A 184 -0.71 -7.13 -28.45
C PRO A 184 0.67 -7.51 -29.03
N PHE A 185 1.70 -6.76 -28.61
CA PHE A 185 3.08 -7.01 -28.98
C PHE A 185 3.99 -7.07 -27.74
N THR A 186 5.08 -7.83 -27.86
CA THR A 186 6.06 -7.97 -26.79
C THR A 186 6.99 -6.76 -26.79
N LEU A 187 7.12 -6.10 -25.65
CA LEU A 187 8.13 -5.07 -25.39
C LEU A 187 9.46 -5.71 -25.00
N MET A 188 9.43 -6.54 -23.97
CA MET A 188 10.60 -7.24 -23.44
C MET A 188 10.23 -8.65 -23.01
N ARG A 189 11.22 -9.54 -23.05
CA ARG A 189 11.11 -10.93 -22.60
C ARG A 189 12.09 -11.19 -21.47
N ASP A 190 11.67 -11.93 -20.45
CA ASP A 190 12.50 -12.26 -19.29
C ASP A 190 13.32 -13.53 -19.54
N ASP A 191 14.18 -13.49 -20.57
CA ASP A 191 15.04 -14.61 -20.93
C ASP A 191 16.10 -14.93 -19.85
N GLU A 192 16.35 -14.01 -18.93
CA GLU A 192 17.28 -14.14 -17.81
C GLU A 192 16.63 -14.66 -16.52
N HIS A 193 15.31 -14.89 -16.53
CA HIS A 193 14.53 -15.33 -15.38
C HIS A 193 14.67 -14.45 -14.15
N THR A 194 14.60 -13.13 -14.38
CA THR A 194 14.77 -12.10 -13.35
C THR A 194 13.48 -11.76 -12.61
N LEU A 195 12.33 -12.40 -12.95
CA LEU A 195 10.99 -12.12 -12.43
C LEU A 195 10.52 -10.70 -12.77
N MET A 196 10.77 -10.28 -14.01
CA MET A 196 10.50 -8.94 -14.51
C MET A 196 9.01 -8.56 -14.43
N GLU A 197 8.71 -7.39 -13.82
CA GLU A 197 7.35 -6.86 -13.65
C GLU A 197 7.33 -5.37 -13.32
N GLY A 198 6.15 -4.80 -13.00
CA GLY A 198 6.02 -3.44 -12.45
C GLY A 198 6.60 -2.36 -13.36
N GLN A 199 6.34 -2.50 -14.66
CA GLN A 199 6.91 -1.63 -15.68
C GLN A 199 6.20 -0.28 -15.75
N LEU A 200 6.97 0.78 -15.99
CA LEU A 200 6.49 2.07 -16.45
C LEU A 200 7.24 2.48 -17.72
N MET A 201 6.65 3.33 -18.55
CA MET A 201 7.22 3.79 -19.79
C MET A 201 7.23 5.31 -19.87
N PHE A 202 8.29 5.87 -20.46
CA PHE A 202 8.36 7.28 -20.82
C PHE A 202 9.20 7.49 -22.06
N ARG A 203 9.06 8.65 -22.69
CA ARG A 203 9.89 9.05 -23.84
C ARG A 203 10.75 10.25 -23.46
N GLU A 204 12.03 10.18 -23.82
CA GLU A 204 12.98 11.27 -23.67
C GLU A 204 13.85 11.36 -24.93
N GLY A 205 13.76 12.50 -25.63
CA GLY A 205 14.43 12.68 -26.93
C GLY A 205 14.01 11.61 -27.95
N ASP A 206 14.99 10.89 -28.47
CA ASP A 206 14.79 9.85 -29.48
C ASP A 206 14.50 8.45 -28.89
N TYR A 207 14.44 8.31 -27.56
CA TYR A 207 14.32 7.01 -26.92
C TYR A 207 13.01 6.84 -26.16
N TYR A 208 12.46 5.63 -26.25
CA TYR A 208 11.48 5.04 -25.34
C TYR A 208 12.23 4.34 -24.22
N TYR A 209 11.84 4.57 -23.01
CA TYR A 209 12.42 3.96 -21.81
C TYR A 209 11.39 3.11 -21.12
N ILE A 210 11.85 2.00 -20.56
CA ILE A 210 11.09 1.17 -19.64
C ILE A 210 11.88 1.12 -18.34
N LEU A 211 11.29 1.57 -17.21
CA LEU A 211 11.73 1.17 -15.89
C LEU A 211 10.88 -0.02 -15.48
N TYR A 212 11.52 -1.05 -14.96
CA TYR A 212 10.85 -2.27 -14.55
C TYR A 212 11.53 -2.84 -13.31
N SER A 213 10.79 -3.62 -12.56
CA SER A 213 11.31 -4.25 -11.35
C SER A 213 11.71 -5.69 -11.63
N ILE A 214 12.68 -6.18 -10.88
CA ILE A 214 13.23 -7.53 -10.97
C ILE A 214 13.34 -8.16 -9.59
N ARG A 215 13.48 -9.49 -9.54
CA ARG A 215 13.66 -10.32 -8.34
C ARG A 215 12.36 -10.45 -7.52
N ASN A 216 12.46 -10.91 -6.27
CA ASN A 216 11.29 -11.18 -5.44
C ASN A 216 10.70 -9.90 -4.86
N CYS A 217 9.45 -9.62 -5.20
CA CYS A 217 8.75 -8.42 -4.74
C CYS A 217 8.47 -8.44 -3.23
N CYS A 218 8.23 -9.62 -2.66
CA CYS A 218 7.36 -9.70 -1.49
C CYS A 218 7.90 -10.64 -0.42
N GLY A 219 7.50 -10.34 0.86
CA GLY A 219 7.79 -11.16 2.02
C GLY A 219 9.23 -11.06 2.54
N PHE A 220 9.57 -11.94 3.47
CA PHE A 220 10.85 -11.91 4.18
C PHE A 220 12.08 -12.08 3.27
N ASN A 221 11.92 -12.69 2.10
CA ASN A 221 12.98 -12.90 1.13
C ASN A 221 12.96 -11.88 -0.01
N SER A 222 12.23 -10.76 0.15
CA SER A 222 12.23 -9.71 -0.86
C SER A 222 13.62 -9.13 -1.07
N ASP A 223 14.03 -9.10 -2.34
CA ASP A 223 15.28 -8.48 -2.83
C ASP A 223 15.00 -7.63 -4.07
N TYR A 224 13.78 -7.11 -4.17
CA TYR A 224 13.24 -6.32 -5.28
C TYR A 224 14.14 -5.14 -5.63
N ALA A 225 14.30 -4.88 -6.92
CA ALA A 225 15.16 -3.81 -7.42
C ALA A 225 14.62 -3.27 -8.75
N VAL A 226 14.98 -2.03 -9.08
CA VAL A 226 14.56 -1.34 -10.30
C VAL A 226 15.65 -1.42 -11.35
N SER A 227 15.26 -1.78 -12.57
CA SER A 227 16.11 -1.83 -13.77
C SER A 227 15.56 -0.90 -14.86
N ALA A 228 16.38 -0.56 -15.84
CA ALA A 228 16.01 0.26 -16.96
C ALA A 228 16.38 -0.40 -18.29
N ALA A 229 15.58 -0.12 -19.32
CA ALA A 229 15.88 -0.44 -20.71
C ALA A 229 15.44 0.72 -21.62
N ARG A 230 16.01 0.83 -22.82
CA ARG A 230 15.63 1.83 -23.81
C ARG A 230 15.63 1.29 -25.24
N SER A 231 14.83 1.92 -26.09
CA SER A 231 14.80 1.65 -27.53
C SER A 231 14.49 2.91 -28.31
N ARG A 232 14.92 2.99 -29.58
CA ARG A 232 14.49 4.05 -30.51
C ARG A 232 13.11 3.79 -31.12
N ARG A 233 12.53 2.62 -30.89
CA ARG A 233 11.21 2.22 -31.37
C ARG A 233 10.38 1.70 -30.20
N LEU A 234 9.10 1.99 -30.21
CA LEU A 234 8.18 1.54 -29.17
C LEU A 234 8.18 0.02 -29.03
N GLU A 235 8.18 -0.70 -30.15
CA GLU A 235 8.17 -2.18 -30.16
C GLU A 235 9.56 -2.79 -29.92
N GLY A 236 10.57 -1.98 -29.66
CA GLY A 236 11.94 -2.46 -29.43
C GLY A 236 12.76 -2.69 -30.71
N PRO A 237 13.84 -3.47 -30.65
CA PRO A 237 14.35 -4.14 -29.44
C PRO A 237 14.84 -3.16 -28.38
N TYR A 238 14.65 -3.52 -27.10
CA TYR A 238 15.10 -2.73 -25.96
C TYR A 238 16.50 -3.16 -25.52
N GLU A 239 17.41 -2.18 -25.42
CA GLU A 239 18.73 -2.30 -24.83
C GLU A 239 18.61 -2.16 -23.31
N ARG A 240 19.12 -3.11 -22.53
CA ARG A 240 19.16 -3.02 -21.06
C ARG A 240 20.25 -2.06 -20.61
N CYS A 241 19.99 -1.28 -19.57
CA CYS A 241 21.00 -0.40 -18.97
C CYS A 241 22.19 -1.22 -18.45
N PRO A 242 23.44 -0.87 -18.82
CA PRO A 242 24.62 -1.58 -18.33
C PRO A 242 24.83 -1.49 -16.83
N ALA A 243 24.21 -0.49 -16.18
CA ALA A 243 24.30 -0.25 -14.74
C ALA A 243 23.14 -0.89 -13.93
N ASN A 244 22.32 -1.74 -14.55
CA ASN A 244 21.21 -2.41 -13.85
C ASN A 244 21.69 -3.30 -12.69
N PRO A 245 20.97 -3.32 -11.55
CA PRO A 245 19.81 -2.49 -11.24
C PRO A 245 20.20 -1.03 -10.95
N ILE A 246 19.38 -0.07 -11.40
CA ILE A 246 19.61 1.36 -11.22
C ILE A 246 19.10 1.90 -9.88
N LEU A 247 18.34 1.09 -9.13
CA LEU A 247 17.94 1.35 -7.74
C LEU A 247 17.71 0.01 -7.04
N HIS A 248 18.33 -0.18 -5.88
CA HIS A 248 18.20 -1.39 -5.08
C HIS A 248 18.32 -1.12 -3.58
N GLY A 249 17.75 -2.01 -2.77
CA GLY A 249 17.98 -2.08 -1.34
C GLY A 249 19.09 -3.06 -0.96
N GLY A 250 18.94 -3.73 0.17
CA GLY A 250 19.92 -4.69 0.70
C GLY A 250 20.98 -4.03 1.60
N ASN A 251 20.64 -2.86 2.15
CA ASN A 251 21.46 -2.13 3.11
C ASN A 251 20.75 -2.07 4.48
N ASP A 252 21.29 -1.29 5.41
CA ASP A 252 20.80 -1.16 6.79
C ASP A 252 19.55 -0.28 6.96
N GLU A 253 19.06 0.34 5.89
CA GLU A 253 17.88 1.21 5.91
C GLU A 253 16.73 0.64 5.06
N ILE A 254 17.05 0.15 3.87
CA ILE A 254 16.09 -0.33 2.87
C ILE A 254 16.42 -1.76 2.48
N LYS A 255 15.51 -2.68 2.74
CA LYS A 255 15.68 -4.08 2.37
C LYS A 255 15.52 -4.30 0.86
N SER A 256 14.47 -3.75 0.28
CA SER A 256 14.13 -3.91 -1.14
C SER A 256 13.26 -2.76 -1.60
N VAL A 257 13.27 -2.45 -2.91
CA VAL A 257 12.57 -1.31 -3.48
C VAL A 257 12.17 -1.59 -4.93
N GLY A 258 10.97 -1.20 -5.33
CA GLY A 258 10.52 -1.36 -6.71
C GLY A 258 9.07 -0.97 -6.93
N HIS A 259 8.58 -1.24 -8.11
CA HIS A 259 7.23 -1.04 -8.62
C HIS A 259 6.63 0.33 -8.22
N GLY A 260 6.64 1.26 -9.15
CA GLY A 260 6.09 2.59 -8.93
C GLY A 260 5.96 3.36 -10.23
N THR A 261 5.58 4.61 -10.13
CA THR A 261 5.38 5.52 -11.26
C THR A 261 6.16 6.81 -11.12
N LEU A 262 6.42 7.46 -12.26
CA LEU A 262 7.07 8.75 -12.31
C LEU A 262 6.04 9.88 -12.29
N VAL A 263 6.33 10.92 -11.54
CA VAL A 263 5.57 12.17 -11.55
C VAL A 263 6.50 13.37 -11.68
N THR A 264 6.07 14.37 -12.45
CA THR A 264 6.83 15.60 -12.63
C THR A 264 6.24 16.71 -11.75
N THR A 265 7.09 17.39 -10.97
CA THR A 265 6.69 18.55 -10.16
C THR A 265 6.45 19.79 -11.05
N PRO A 266 5.81 20.85 -10.53
CA PRO A 266 5.68 22.11 -11.25
C PRO A 266 7.02 22.72 -11.68
N GLU A 267 8.10 22.46 -10.94
CA GLU A 267 9.46 22.93 -11.20
C GLU A 267 10.21 22.06 -12.24
N GLY A 268 9.57 20.98 -12.73
CA GLY A 268 10.14 20.08 -13.72
C GLY A 268 11.00 18.95 -13.14
N GLU A 269 11.05 18.79 -11.83
CA GLU A 269 11.75 17.66 -11.20
C GLU A 269 10.92 16.38 -11.35
N ARG A 270 11.59 15.26 -11.62
CA ARG A 270 10.93 13.94 -11.73
C ARG A 270 11.17 13.14 -10.45
N TYR A 271 10.08 12.67 -9.86
CA TYR A 271 10.13 11.77 -8.72
C TYR A 271 9.48 10.44 -9.05
N TYR A 272 10.17 9.37 -8.68
CA TYR A 272 9.68 8.01 -8.73
C TYR A 272 9.05 7.68 -7.38
N LEU A 273 7.72 7.55 -7.33
CA LEU A 273 6.99 7.04 -6.18
C LEU A 273 6.86 5.54 -6.36
N CYS A 274 7.51 4.77 -5.50
CA CYS A 274 7.51 3.31 -5.53
C CYS A 274 7.35 2.77 -4.11
N HIS A 275 7.32 1.45 -3.94
CA HIS A 275 7.30 0.90 -2.60
C HIS A 275 8.66 0.35 -2.16
N ALA A 276 8.86 0.28 -0.84
CA ALA A 276 10.01 -0.38 -0.22
C ALA A 276 9.62 -1.14 1.04
N TYR A 277 10.32 -2.23 1.32
CA TYR A 277 10.44 -2.73 2.68
C TYR A 277 11.56 -1.98 3.39
N MET A 278 11.24 -1.41 4.54
CA MET A 278 12.25 -0.84 5.43
C MET A 278 12.98 -1.96 6.16
N GLU A 279 14.25 -1.72 6.56
CA GLU A 279 14.99 -2.68 7.40
C GLU A 279 14.57 -2.60 8.87
N GLY A 280 14.96 -3.61 9.64
CA GLY A 280 14.73 -3.69 11.06
C GLY A 280 13.28 -3.91 11.43
N ASP A 281 12.86 -3.24 12.50
CA ASP A 281 11.52 -3.41 13.06
C ASP A 281 10.41 -2.92 12.13
N ASP A 282 10.69 -1.92 11.28
CA ASP A 282 9.72 -1.33 10.35
C ASP A 282 9.41 -2.24 9.14
N PHE A 283 10.13 -3.36 8.96
CA PHE A 283 9.79 -4.38 7.96
C PHE A 283 8.34 -4.87 8.09
N LEU A 284 7.85 -5.06 9.30
CA LEU A 284 6.49 -5.53 9.56
C LEU A 284 5.40 -4.45 9.39
N CYS A 285 5.76 -3.23 8.94
CA CYS A 285 4.81 -2.25 8.41
C CYS A 285 4.45 -2.51 6.94
N GLY A 286 5.09 -3.48 6.28
CA GLY A 286 4.82 -3.88 4.90
C GLY A 286 5.57 -3.06 3.85
N ARG A 287 5.04 -3.06 2.64
CA ARG A 287 5.60 -2.34 1.49
C ARG A 287 5.11 -0.90 1.51
N GLN A 288 5.96 0.02 1.97
CA GLN A 288 5.60 1.41 2.21
C GLN A 288 6.04 2.31 1.05
N PRO A 289 5.21 3.27 0.60
CA PRO A 289 5.60 4.22 -0.46
C PRO A 289 6.78 5.10 -0.08
N VAL A 290 7.75 5.14 -0.97
CA VAL A 290 9.00 5.91 -0.91
C VAL A 290 9.18 6.74 -2.17
N ILE A 291 9.93 7.84 -2.10
CA ILE A 291 10.21 8.68 -3.26
C ILE A 291 11.71 8.78 -3.53
N TYR A 292 12.07 8.79 -4.81
CA TYR A 292 13.42 9.02 -5.28
C TYR A 292 13.42 9.96 -6.48
N ARG A 293 14.24 11.01 -6.45
CA ARG A 293 14.39 11.94 -7.58
C ARG A 293 15.18 11.25 -8.70
N MET A 294 14.65 11.28 -9.90
CA MET A 294 15.28 10.72 -11.11
C MET A 294 15.73 11.81 -12.05
N GLU A 295 16.91 11.64 -12.62
CA GLU A 295 17.49 12.50 -13.65
C GLU A 295 18.04 11.66 -14.81
N MET A 296 18.21 12.28 -15.99
CA MET A 296 18.88 11.64 -17.12
C MET A 296 20.38 11.95 -17.05
N GLY A 297 21.20 10.92 -17.14
CA GLY A 297 22.66 11.07 -17.26
C GLY A 297 23.10 11.57 -18.65
N ASP A 298 24.35 12.03 -18.78
CA ASP A 298 24.94 12.46 -20.06
C ASP A 298 24.99 11.33 -21.10
N ASP A 299 24.98 10.07 -20.65
CA ASP A 299 24.90 8.86 -21.46
C ASP A 299 23.47 8.48 -21.88
N LEU A 300 22.51 9.35 -21.55
CA LEU A 300 21.08 9.16 -21.81
C LEU A 300 20.50 7.92 -21.13
N TRP A 301 20.99 7.57 -19.92
CA TRP A 301 20.37 6.58 -19.05
C TRP A 301 19.75 7.26 -17.82
N PRO A 302 18.59 6.77 -17.35
CA PRO A 302 18.00 7.27 -16.11
C PRO A 302 18.86 6.90 -14.91
N ARG A 303 18.97 7.81 -13.95
CA ARG A 303 19.70 7.63 -12.69
C ARG A 303 18.93 8.28 -11.56
N PHE A 304 19.05 7.71 -10.38
CA PHE A 304 18.48 8.30 -9.17
C PHE A 304 19.52 9.22 -8.51
N VAL A 305 19.04 10.38 -8.04
CA VAL A 305 19.88 11.31 -7.29
C VAL A 305 20.26 10.68 -5.95
N GLY A 306 21.56 10.59 -5.70
CA GLY A 306 22.11 9.88 -4.54
C GLY A 306 22.70 8.51 -4.88
N GLY A 307 22.50 8.01 -6.10
CA GLY A 307 23.05 6.73 -6.59
C GLY A 307 22.01 5.64 -6.71
N ASP A 308 22.50 4.42 -6.89
CA ASP A 308 21.71 3.20 -7.07
C ASP A 308 21.33 2.49 -5.75
N ASP A 309 22.00 2.85 -4.65
CA ASP A 309 21.72 2.33 -3.31
C ASP A 309 20.59 3.14 -2.66
N ALA A 310 19.43 2.54 -2.52
CA ALA A 310 18.24 3.19 -1.97
C ALA A 310 18.46 3.57 -0.50
N ARG A 311 18.18 4.83 -0.14
CA ARG A 311 18.33 5.36 1.21
C ARG A 311 17.02 5.93 1.75
N ALA A 312 16.88 5.91 3.08
CA ALA A 312 15.73 6.51 3.74
C ALA A 312 15.75 8.04 3.63
N SER A 313 16.92 8.67 3.77
CA SER A 313 17.05 10.13 3.63
C SER A 313 17.33 10.50 2.17
N VAL A 314 16.42 11.26 1.57
CA VAL A 314 16.49 11.62 0.14
C VAL A 314 16.26 13.12 -0.07
N THR A 315 16.67 13.62 -1.24
CA THR A 315 16.41 15.02 -1.63
C THR A 315 14.91 15.28 -1.71
N ALA A 316 14.46 16.28 -0.99
CA ALA A 316 13.07 16.70 -0.95
C ALA A 316 12.63 17.40 -2.24
N PRO A 317 11.36 17.26 -2.67
CA PRO A 317 10.79 18.06 -3.73
C PRO A 317 10.88 19.56 -3.42
N ALA A 318 11.14 20.37 -4.46
CA ALA A 318 11.19 21.82 -4.32
C ALA A 318 9.85 22.35 -3.76
N GLY A 319 9.92 23.23 -2.79
CA GLY A 319 8.72 23.83 -2.18
C GLY A 319 7.94 22.94 -1.23
N CYS A 320 8.37 21.68 -0.97
CA CYS A 320 7.70 20.81 -0.01
C CYS A 320 7.66 21.43 1.40
N ARG A 321 6.63 21.12 2.14
CA ARG A 321 6.51 21.49 3.58
C ARG A 321 7.40 20.58 4.41
N ALA A 322 7.60 20.93 5.68
CA ALA A 322 8.20 20.02 6.64
C ALA A 322 7.38 18.72 6.69
N GLN A 323 8.07 17.59 6.67
CA GLN A 323 7.41 16.29 6.79
C GLN A 323 6.74 16.16 8.15
N GLY A 324 5.46 15.79 8.14
CA GLY A 324 4.71 15.50 9.36
C GLY A 324 5.16 14.20 10.01
N GLY A 325 4.97 14.10 11.31
CA GLY A 325 5.14 12.83 12.03
C GLY A 325 3.94 11.90 11.85
N VAL A 326 4.11 10.65 12.29
CA VAL A 326 3.00 9.70 12.42
C VAL A 326 2.12 10.12 13.59
N ASN A 327 0.82 10.24 13.34
CA ASN A 327 -0.16 10.56 14.37
C ASN A 327 -0.84 9.30 14.88
N ASP A 328 -1.19 9.31 16.16
CA ASP A 328 -2.05 8.29 16.74
C ASP A 328 -3.39 8.21 16.00
N PHE A 329 -3.95 7.02 15.94
CA PHE A 329 -5.29 6.80 15.42
C PHE A 329 -6.29 6.66 16.56
N TYR A 330 -7.40 7.38 16.48
CA TYR A 330 -8.51 7.25 17.42
C TYR A 330 -9.84 7.37 16.67
N ASP A 331 -10.75 6.42 16.96
CA ASP A 331 -12.14 6.47 16.52
C ASP A 331 -13.05 6.17 17.70
N GLY A 332 -13.85 7.17 18.09
CA GLY A 332 -14.89 7.07 19.13
C GLY A 332 -16.25 6.68 18.57
N PHE A 333 -16.33 6.43 17.25
CA PHE A 333 -17.56 6.07 16.54
C PHE A 333 -18.70 7.09 16.71
N ASP A 334 -18.32 8.36 16.86
CA ASP A 334 -19.26 9.48 17.05
C ASP A 334 -20.01 9.87 15.75
N SER A 335 -19.48 9.46 14.59
CA SER A 335 -20.11 9.62 13.27
C SER A 335 -20.94 8.39 12.93
N ASP A 336 -22.03 8.59 12.16
CA ASP A 336 -22.81 7.47 11.61
C ASP A 336 -22.08 6.70 10.49
N THR A 337 -20.93 7.19 10.05
CA THR A 337 -20.09 6.57 9.02
C THR A 337 -18.71 6.22 9.59
N LEU A 338 -18.15 5.10 9.14
CA LEU A 338 -16.77 4.74 9.44
C LEU A 338 -15.78 5.76 8.84
N ARG A 339 -14.67 5.97 9.52
CA ARG A 339 -13.54 6.70 8.96
C ARG A 339 -12.96 5.95 7.76
N VAL A 340 -12.39 6.71 6.84
CA VAL A 340 -11.80 6.19 5.59
C VAL A 340 -10.65 5.19 5.83
N ASP A 341 -10.02 5.25 6.99
CA ASP A 341 -8.87 4.40 7.37
C ASP A 341 -9.24 2.93 7.63
N TRP A 342 -10.52 2.64 7.87
CA TRP A 342 -10.97 1.30 8.17
C TRP A 342 -11.00 0.41 6.93
N SER A 343 -10.56 -0.84 7.12
CA SER A 343 -10.60 -1.91 6.12
C SER A 343 -11.07 -3.22 6.75
N TRP A 344 -11.60 -4.14 5.92
CA TRP A 344 -12.13 -5.41 6.41
C TRP A 344 -11.78 -6.58 5.48
N ASN A 345 -11.81 -7.78 6.05
CA ASN A 345 -11.44 -9.05 5.43
C ASN A 345 -12.55 -9.62 4.51
N TYR A 346 -12.94 -8.87 3.49
CA TYR A 346 -14.09 -9.14 2.61
C TYR A 346 -14.13 -10.55 1.98
N PRO A 347 -13.02 -11.23 1.62
CA PRO A 347 -13.12 -12.55 0.99
C PRO A 347 -13.53 -13.64 1.98
N TYR A 348 -13.33 -13.41 3.28
CA TYR A 348 -13.46 -14.43 4.31
C TYR A 348 -14.70 -14.25 5.18
N SER A 349 -15.22 -13.04 5.26
CA SER A 349 -16.40 -12.73 6.06
C SER A 349 -17.31 -11.67 5.42
N ASP A 350 -18.64 -11.86 5.56
CA ASP A 350 -19.67 -10.86 5.24
C ASP A 350 -19.71 -9.82 6.38
N VAL A 351 -18.77 -8.86 6.35
CA VAL A 351 -18.57 -7.88 7.40
C VAL A 351 -19.66 -6.81 7.38
N LYS A 352 -20.26 -6.56 8.54
CA LYS A 352 -21.20 -5.46 8.78
C LYS A 352 -20.71 -4.62 9.95
N ALA A 353 -20.36 -3.37 9.65
CA ALA A 353 -19.93 -2.38 10.62
C ALA A 353 -20.92 -1.22 10.61
N VAL A 354 -21.55 -0.95 11.75
CA VAL A 354 -22.56 0.11 11.88
C VAL A 354 -22.20 1.00 13.07
N CYS A 355 -21.93 2.27 12.80
CA CYS A 355 -21.75 3.27 13.85
C CYS A 355 -23.11 3.81 14.29
N ARG A 356 -23.41 3.71 15.58
CA ARG A 356 -24.66 4.20 16.12
C ARG A 356 -24.54 4.56 17.62
N GLY A 357 -24.96 5.79 17.96
CA GLY A 357 -25.00 6.26 19.35
C GLY A 357 -23.63 6.25 20.04
N GLY A 358 -22.57 6.67 19.35
CA GLY A 358 -21.20 6.70 19.84
C GLY A 358 -20.61 5.29 20.06
N ARG A 359 -21.00 4.32 19.23
CA ARG A 359 -20.50 2.94 19.28
C ARG A 359 -20.42 2.33 17.91
N LEU A 360 -19.47 1.43 17.76
CA LEU A 360 -19.43 0.49 16.64
C LEU A 360 -20.17 -0.79 17.00
N LEU A 361 -21.06 -1.23 16.11
CA LEU A 361 -21.65 -2.56 16.10
C LEU A 361 -21.03 -3.35 14.94
N LEU A 362 -20.21 -4.35 15.26
CA LEU A 362 -19.49 -5.20 14.30
C LEU A 362 -20.10 -6.60 14.30
N SER A 363 -20.43 -7.11 13.12
CA SER A 363 -20.89 -8.48 12.91
C SER A 363 -20.47 -9.01 11.55
N GLY A 364 -20.58 -10.32 11.35
CA GLY A 364 -20.30 -10.95 10.06
C GLY A 364 -20.59 -12.44 10.11
N ARG A 365 -20.61 -13.06 8.93
CA ARG A 365 -20.71 -14.50 8.74
C ARG A 365 -19.50 -14.98 7.98
N PRO A 366 -18.91 -16.12 8.34
CA PRO A 366 -17.90 -16.75 7.50
C PRO A 366 -18.43 -16.97 6.07
N LEU A 367 -17.59 -16.70 5.06
CA LEU A 367 -17.85 -16.95 3.64
C LEU A 367 -17.05 -18.14 3.12
N THR A 368 -16.10 -18.63 3.90
CA THR A 368 -15.24 -19.77 3.59
C THR A 368 -15.55 -20.96 4.51
N ALA A 369 -14.94 -22.11 4.21
CA ALA A 369 -15.05 -23.30 5.08
C ALA A 369 -14.31 -23.11 6.43
N THR A 370 -13.37 -22.18 6.51
CA THR A 370 -12.69 -21.81 7.74
C THR A 370 -13.65 -21.00 8.61
N ALA A 371 -13.77 -21.35 9.89
CA ALA A 371 -14.59 -20.62 10.85
C ALA A 371 -13.91 -19.28 11.20
N ASP A 372 -13.96 -18.31 10.31
CA ASP A 372 -13.42 -16.97 10.52
C ASP A 372 -14.52 -15.96 10.87
N GLY A 373 -14.13 -14.87 11.52
CA GLY A 373 -15.01 -13.79 11.94
C GLY A 373 -14.86 -12.53 11.08
N ALA A 374 -15.61 -11.51 11.45
CA ALA A 374 -15.49 -10.19 10.88
C ALA A 374 -14.30 -9.45 11.52
N ALA A 375 -13.29 -9.14 10.75
CA ALA A 375 -12.16 -8.31 11.14
C ALA A 375 -12.30 -6.91 10.52
N LEU A 376 -12.28 -5.88 11.36
CA LEU A 376 -12.28 -4.47 10.97
C LEU A 376 -10.98 -3.86 11.47
N CYS A 377 -10.07 -3.49 10.56
CA CYS A 377 -8.67 -3.21 10.83
C CYS A 377 -8.21 -1.89 10.22
N VAL A 378 -7.11 -1.36 10.76
CA VAL A 378 -6.38 -0.22 10.18
C VAL A 378 -4.97 -0.65 9.80
N ARG A 379 -4.32 0.08 8.88
CA ARG A 379 -2.92 -0.16 8.54
C ARG A 379 -2.03 0.44 9.62
N PRO A 380 -1.09 -0.33 10.20
CA PRO A 380 -0.14 0.22 11.16
C PRO A 380 0.85 1.12 10.42
N ALA A 381 1.06 2.32 10.95
CA ALA A 381 1.98 3.29 10.38
C ALA A 381 3.41 3.19 10.95
N ARG A 382 3.60 2.44 12.04
CA ARG A 382 4.88 2.06 12.66
C ARG A 382 4.77 0.64 13.21
N SER A 383 5.88 0.00 13.46
CA SER A 383 5.94 -1.35 14.02
C SER A 383 5.79 -1.39 15.54
N THR A 384 6.01 -0.27 16.25
CA THR A 384 5.89 -0.19 17.70
C THR A 384 4.71 0.69 18.10
N TYR A 385 3.70 0.06 18.67
CA TYR A 385 2.44 0.71 19.04
C TYR A 385 1.69 -0.07 20.14
N SER A 386 0.67 0.55 20.70
CA SER A 386 -0.37 -0.17 21.46
C SER A 386 -1.73 0.02 20.80
N ILE A 387 -2.55 -1.04 20.82
CA ILE A 387 -3.97 -0.94 20.45
C ILE A 387 -4.83 -1.13 21.67
N SER A 388 -5.93 -0.38 21.77
CA SER A 388 -6.87 -0.50 22.86
C SER A 388 -8.31 -0.28 22.41
N THR A 389 -9.23 -0.93 23.14
CA THR A 389 -10.68 -0.79 22.95
C THR A 389 -11.40 -1.07 24.27
N ARG A 390 -12.71 -0.87 24.26
CA ARG A 390 -13.62 -1.32 25.32
C ARG A 390 -14.82 -2.01 24.69
N PRO A 391 -14.92 -3.35 24.77
CA PRO A 391 -16.14 -4.08 24.47
C PRO A 391 -17.27 -3.64 25.41
N VAL A 392 -18.49 -3.55 24.91
CA VAL A 392 -19.64 -3.09 25.66
C VAL A 392 -20.64 -4.22 25.86
N GLY A 393 -20.96 -4.50 27.12
CA GLY A 393 -21.89 -5.56 27.50
C GLY A 393 -21.31 -6.96 27.31
N CYS A 394 -22.12 -7.95 27.67
CA CYS A 394 -21.76 -9.35 27.57
C CYS A 394 -22.64 -10.01 26.51
N THR A 395 -22.03 -10.60 25.50
CA THR A 395 -22.72 -11.36 24.44
C THR A 395 -22.12 -12.75 24.32
N SER A 396 -22.87 -13.68 23.71
CA SER A 396 -22.35 -15.02 23.38
C SER A 396 -21.32 -14.99 22.24
N SER A 397 -21.21 -13.86 21.51
CA SER A 397 -20.24 -13.67 20.44
C SER A 397 -18.93 -13.11 21.00
N THR A 398 -17.84 -13.37 20.31
CA THR A 398 -16.52 -12.79 20.61
C THR A 398 -16.49 -11.31 20.24
N GLN A 399 -16.03 -10.49 21.17
CA GLN A 399 -15.78 -9.05 21.04
C GLN A 399 -14.32 -8.79 21.39
N ALA A 400 -13.46 -8.55 20.37
CA ALA A 400 -12.02 -8.64 20.60
C ALA A 400 -11.22 -7.56 19.85
N LEU A 401 -9.99 -7.33 20.33
CA LEU A 401 -8.87 -6.81 19.56
C LEU A 401 -8.28 -7.93 18.71
N THR A 402 -7.70 -7.59 17.57
CA THR A 402 -6.99 -8.55 16.73
C THR A 402 -5.72 -7.97 16.13
N LEU A 403 -4.72 -8.82 15.90
CA LEU A 403 -3.71 -8.66 14.87
C LEU A 403 -4.06 -9.69 13.79
N TYR A 404 -4.60 -9.22 12.68
CA TYR A 404 -5.22 -10.07 11.66
C TYR A 404 -4.36 -10.16 10.41
N GLY A 405 -3.93 -11.35 10.03
CA GLY A 405 -3.23 -11.64 8.78
C GLY A 405 -4.19 -12.09 7.69
N ASP A 406 -4.86 -13.23 7.88
CA ASP A 406 -5.92 -13.74 7.02
C ASP A 406 -6.82 -14.74 7.79
N GLU A 407 -7.68 -15.48 7.07
CA GLU A 407 -8.60 -16.46 7.67
C GLU A 407 -7.89 -17.59 8.46
N ASN A 408 -6.63 -17.88 8.14
CA ASN A 408 -5.82 -18.93 8.74
C ASN A 408 -4.82 -18.41 9.78
N TYR A 409 -4.62 -17.08 9.87
CA TYR A 409 -3.60 -16.45 10.69
C TYR A 409 -4.12 -15.20 11.38
N ALA A 410 -4.38 -15.30 12.67
CA ALA A 410 -4.85 -14.18 13.49
C ALA A 410 -4.49 -14.38 14.97
N LEU A 411 -4.21 -13.30 15.65
CA LEU A 411 -4.14 -13.24 17.10
C LEU A 411 -5.34 -12.45 17.61
N ILE A 412 -6.14 -13.04 18.48
CA ILE A 412 -7.43 -12.52 18.92
C ILE A 412 -7.41 -12.42 20.45
N TYR A 413 -7.70 -11.23 21.00
CA TYR A 413 -7.76 -10.97 22.42
C TYR A 413 -9.04 -10.23 22.80
N GLY A 414 -9.92 -10.88 23.54
CA GLY A 414 -11.19 -10.25 23.89
C GLY A 414 -12.13 -11.08 24.74
N MET A 415 -13.37 -10.65 24.77
CA MET A 415 -14.46 -11.22 25.56
C MET A 415 -15.30 -12.18 24.73
N THR A 416 -15.63 -13.35 25.31
CA THR A 416 -16.70 -14.25 24.84
C THR A 416 -17.55 -14.63 26.03
N GLY A 417 -18.79 -14.16 26.08
CA GLY A 417 -19.59 -14.26 27.31
C GLY A 417 -18.87 -13.57 28.47
N HIS A 418 -18.81 -14.27 29.61
CA HIS A 418 -18.10 -13.82 30.82
C HIS A 418 -16.65 -14.32 30.90
N ARG A 419 -16.03 -14.63 29.75
CA ARG A 419 -14.65 -15.11 29.66
C ARG A 419 -13.79 -14.10 28.90
N LEU A 420 -12.60 -13.86 29.41
CA LEU A 420 -11.55 -13.10 28.74
C LEU A 420 -10.55 -14.09 28.14
N MET A 421 -10.39 -14.07 26.82
CA MET A 421 -9.67 -15.11 26.09
C MET A 421 -8.59 -14.50 25.21
N ILE A 422 -7.48 -15.23 25.06
CA ILE A 422 -6.45 -14.97 24.04
C ILE A 422 -6.37 -16.24 23.18
N THR A 423 -6.60 -16.09 21.89
CA THR A 423 -6.59 -17.17 20.91
C THR A 423 -5.60 -16.84 19.80
N LEU A 424 -4.73 -17.77 19.48
CA LEU A 424 -3.87 -17.74 18.31
C LEU A 424 -4.45 -18.68 17.26
N ARG A 425 -4.62 -18.18 16.05
CA ARG A 425 -4.88 -19.01 14.87
C ARG A 425 -3.62 -19.01 14.00
N ALA A 426 -3.10 -20.19 13.70
CA ALA A 426 -1.98 -20.41 12.80
C ALA A 426 -2.25 -21.67 11.97
N ASP A 427 -2.00 -21.61 10.65
CA ASP A 427 -2.33 -22.66 9.68
C ASP A 427 -3.80 -23.16 9.79
N GLY A 428 -4.73 -22.24 10.07
CA GLY A 428 -6.15 -22.51 10.23
C GLY A 428 -6.51 -23.27 11.54
N ARG A 429 -5.53 -23.49 12.42
CA ARG A 429 -5.75 -24.16 13.72
C ARG A 429 -5.79 -23.13 14.83
N GLU A 430 -6.76 -23.25 15.71
CA GLU A 430 -6.90 -22.39 16.88
C GLU A 430 -6.26 -23.02 18.12
N GLN A 431 -5.49 -22.20 18.82
CA GLN A 431 -4.94 -22.51 20.15
C GLN A 431 -5.40 -21.43 21.13
N VAL A 432 -6.05 -21.84 22.19
CA VAL A 432 -6.37 -20.95 23.32
C VAL A 432 -5.11 -20.82 24.17
N LEU A 433 -4.57 -19.61 24.25
CA LEU A 433 -3.38 -19.28 25.04
C LEU A 433 -3.74 -18.86 26.47
N ALA A 434 -4.89 -18.21 26.63
CA ALA A 434 -5.44 -17.88 27.96
C ALA A 434 -6.96 -17.91 27.89
N ASP A 435 -7.58 -18.37 29.01
CA ASP A 435 -9.02 -18.40 29.23
C ASP A 435 -9.29 -18.18 30.71
N ILE A 436 -9.67 -16.96 31.08
CA ILE A 436 -9.93 -16.56 32.47
C ILE A 436 -11.32 -15.97 32.63
N ALA A 437 -11.87 -16.04 33.85
CA ALA A 437 -13.12 -15.36 34.17
C ALA A 437 -12.93 -13.84 33.95
N ALA A 438 -13.87 -13.20 33.26
CA ALA A 438 -13.81 -11.77 33.04
C ALA A 438 -13.89 -11.04 34.40
N PRO A 439 -12.93 -10.17 34.69
CA PRO A 439 -12.84 -9.48 35.99
C PRO A 439 -13.94 -8.42 36.18
N VAL A 440 -14.46 -7.89 35.06
CA VAL A 440 -15.58 -6.94 34.97
C VAL A 440 -16.37 -7.17 33.69
N GLU A 441 -17.61 -6.68 33.63
CA GLU A 441 -18.50 -6.90 32.48
C GLU A 441 -18.00 -6.26 31.18
N SER A 442 -17.36 -5.10 31.26
CA SER A 442 -16.86 -4.34 30.10
C SER A 442 -15.44 -3.82 30.38
N PRO A 443 -14.42 -4.69 30.30
CA PRO A 443 -13.04 -4.29 30.54
C PRO A 443 -12.50 -3.45 29.39
N TYR A 444 -11.61 -2.51 29.69
CA TYR A 444 -10.70 -1.98 28.69
C TYR A 444 -9.66 -3.05 28.36
N LEU A 445 -9.40 -3.24 27.08
CA LEU A 445 -8.43 -4.21 26.57
C LEU A 445 -7.29 -3.47 25.87
N ARG A 446 -6.07 -4.01 26.00
CA ARG A 446 -4.89 -3.49 25.32
C ARG A 446 -3.94 -4.60 24.88
N ILE A 447 -3.43 -4.50 23.65
CA ILE A 447 -2.28 -5.25 23.16
C ILE A 447 -1.14 -4.26 22.96
N ASN A 448 0.04 -4.54 23.52
CA ASN A 448 1.26 -3.82 23.23
C ASN A 448 2.05 -4.58 22.16
N VAL A 449 2.48 -3.88 21.13
CA VAL A 449 3.21 -4.39 19.98
C VAL A 449 4.56 -3.68 19.91
N ASP A 450 5.61 -4.44 19.68
CA ASP A 450 6.97 -3.94 19.53
C ASP A 450 7.66 -4.69 18.38
N GLY A 451 8.22 -3.94 17.43
CA GLY A 451 8.75 -4.50 16.19
C GLY A 451 7.72 -5.33 15.40
N GLY A 452 6.43 -4.91 15.40
CA GLY A 452 5.34 -5.62 14.73
C GLY A 452 4.86 -6.90 15.43
N LEU A 453 5.40 -7.25 16.61
CA LEU A 453 5.08 -8.46 17.34
C LEU A 453 4.37 -8.16 18.67
N ALA A 454 3.30 -8.89 18.97
CA ALA A 454 2.59 -8.75 20.25
C ALA A 454 3.49 -9.11 21.44
N ARG A 455 3.60 -8.21 22.42
CA ARG A 455 4.50 -8.37 23.58
C ARG A 455 3.75 -8.52 24.91
N SER A 456 2.56 -7.95 25.00
CA SER A 456 1.72 -8.12 26.19
C SER A 456 0.25 -7.89 25.92
N PHE A 457 -0.57 -8.50 26.74
CA PHE A 457 -2.03 -8.42 26.76
C PHE A 457 -2.46 -7.92 28.12
N GLU A 458 -3.26 -6.88 28.13
CA GLU A 458 -3.62 -6.20 29.37
C GLU A 458 -5.12 -5.88 29.40
N TRP A 459 -5.70 -5.91 30.59
CA TRP A 459 -7.04 -5.44 30.84
C TRP A 459 -7.09 -4.40 31.96
N SER A 460 -8.12 -3.57 31.97
CA SER A 460 -8.35 -2.57 33.02
C SER A 460 -9.85 -2.41 33.28
N ALA A 461 -10.22 -2.21 34.54
CA ALA A 461 -11.60 -1.91 34.89
C ALA A 461 -11.98 -0.43 34.62
N ASN A 462 -11.00 0.47 34.59
CA ASN A 462 -11.23 1.91 34.54
C ASN A 462 -10.39 2.66 33.48
N GLY A 463 -9.62 1.93 32.65
CA GLY A 463 -8.74 2.50 31.63
C GLY A 463 -7.44 3.11 32.15
N CYS A 464 -7.22 3.13 33.47
CA CYS A 464 -6.07 3.76 34.11
C CYS A 464 -5.10 2.76 34.73
N ARG A 465 -5.62 1.80 35.49
CA ARG A 465 -4.84 0.73 36.12
C ARG A 465 -4.94 -0.54 35.29
N TRP A 466 -3.80 -0.95 34.70
CA TRP A 466 -3.70 -2.10 33.83
C TRP A 466 -3.18 -3.34 34.55
N HIS A 467 -3.73 -4.48 34.20
CA HIS A 467 -3.35 -5.80 34.68
C HIS A 467 -2.90 -6.63 33.49
N ARG A 468 -1.69 -7.13 33.57
CA ARG A 468 -1.11 -7.98 32.51
C ARG A 468 -1.64 -9.41 32.65
N ILE A 469 -1.88 -10.07 31.51
CA ILE A 469 -2.11 -11.51 31.42
C ILE A 469 -0.78 -12.14 31.05
N ASP A 470 -0.28 -13.00 31.92
CA ASP A 470 0.94 -13.74 31.67
C ASP A 470 0.65 -14.89 30.70
N LEU A 471 1.49 -15.03 29.68
CA LEU A 471 1.41 -16.09 28.69
C LEU A 471 2.73 -16.84 28.64
N ASP A 472 2.63 -18.16 28.61
CA ASP A 472 3.77 -19.03 28.33
C ASP A 472 3.75 -19.49 26.87
N GLY A 473 4.93 -19.51 26.21
CA GLY A 473 5.11 -20.22 24.95
C GLY A 473 4.73 -19.48 23.66
N LEU A 474 4.47 -18.16 23.69
CA LEU A 474 4.28 -17.38 22.47
C LEU A 474 5.64 -16.91 21.93
N SER A 475 6.12 -17.56 20.86
CA SER A 475 7.43 -17.26 20.26
C SER A 475 7.35 -16.17 19.19
N ASP A 476 8.45 -15.47 18.97
CA ASP A 476 8.57 -14.49 17.87
C ASP A 476 8.37 -15.14 16.50
N GLU A 477 8.83 -16.37 16.30
CA GLU A 477 8.64 -17.13 15.06
C GLU A 477 7.14 -17.34 14.77
N THR A 478 6.38 -17.76 15.79
CA THR A 478 4.92 -17.90 15.68
C THR A 478 4.25 -16.58 15.35
N LEU A 479 4.64 -15.49 15.99
CA LEU A 479 4.07 -14.15 15.71
C LEU A 479 4.45 -13.65 14.31
N ARG A 480 5.67 -13.92 13.83
CA ARG A 480 6.09 -13.60 12.46
C ARG A 480 5.28 -14.37 11.41
N SER A 481 4.88 -15.60 11.70
CA SER A 481 4.07 -16.42 10.78
C SER A 481 2.66 -15.87 10.52
N LEU A 482 2.19 -14.93 11.34
CA LEU A 482 0.92 -14.22 11.09
C LEU A 482 0.97 -13.33 9.86
N ASN A 483 2.18 -12.91 9.42
CA ASN A 483 2.36 -12.11 8.22
C ASN A 483 2.35 -13.00 6.99
N ARG A 484 1.62 -12.57 5.99
CA ARG A 484 1.47 -13.32 4.73
C ARG A 484 2.48 -12.85 3.70
N TRP A 485 2.66 -13.62 2.65
CA TRP A 485 3.62 -13.37 1.58
C TRP A 485 3.56 -11.93 1.02
N ASP A 486 2.38 -11.42 0.73
CA ASP A 486 2.16 -10.14 0.06
C ASP A 486 1.58 -9.05 0.97
N ARG A 487 1.40 -9.34 2.28
CA ARG A 487 0.73 -8.43 3.23
C ARG A 487 1.14 -8.72 4.67
N VAL A 488 0.99 -7.70 5.49
CA VAL A 488 1.31 -7.78 6.93
C VAL A 488 0.05 -7.84 7.78
N THR A 489 0.20 -8.25 9.02
CA THR A 489 -0.88 -8.20 10.00
C THR A 489 -1.38 -6.78 10.22
N ARG A 490 -2.69 -6.63 10.33
CA ARG A 490 -3.34 -5.36 10.64
C ARG A 490 -3.97 -5.39 12.04
N PRO A 491 -3.73 -4.36 12.87
CA PRO A 491 -4.44 -4.19 14.12
C PRO A 491 -5.89 -3.79 13.90
N GLY A 492 -6.79 -4.30 14.75
CA GLY A 492 -8.21 -3.96 14.61
C GLY A 492 -9.13 -4.59 15.65
N LEU A 493 -10.41 -4.58 15.30
CA LEU A 493 -11.52 -5.13 16.04
C LEU A 493 -12.01 -6.42 15.37
N TYR A 494 -12.50 -7.35 16.18
CA TYR A 494 -12.92 -8.67 15.71
C TYR A 494 -14.24 -9.12 16.34
N HIS A 495 -15.09 -9.69 15.50
CA HIS A 495 -16.33 -10.36 15.91
C HIS A 495 -16.34 -11.79 15.39
N PHE A 496 -16.68 -12.74 16.26
CA PHE A 496 -16.97 -14.11 15.87
C PHE A 496 -18.18 -14.63 16.65
N GLY A 497 -19.13 -15.24 15.94
CA GLY A 497 -20.34 -15.80 16.53
C GLY A 497 -21.61 -15.48 15.74
N SER A 498 -22.74 -15.36 16.41
CA SER A 498 -24.01 -15.08 15.74
C SER A 498 -24.04 -13.66 15.14
N PRO A 499 -24.37 -13.50 13.85
CA PRO A 499 -24.54 -12.17 13.25
C PRO A 499 -25.66 -11.34 13.90
N THR A 500 -26.57 -11.99 14.64
CA THR A 500 -27.64 -11.30 15.38
C THR A 500 -27.23 -10.87 16.79
N ALA A 501 -26.02 -11.23 17.22
CA ALA A 501 -25.38 -10.80 18.46
C ALA A 501 -24.09 -10.06 18.12
N PRO A 502 -24.15 -8.83 17.59
CA PRO A 502 -22.97 -8.07 17.17
C PRO A 502 -22.05 -7.77 18.35
N ALA A 503 -20.77 -7.66 18.09
CA ALA A 503 -19.81 -7.06 19.00
C ALA A 503 -20.05 -5.56 19.07
N ALA A 504 -20.04 -4.99 20.27
CA ALA A 504 -20.18 -3.55 20.47
C ALA A 504 -18.90 -2.98 21.09
N PHE A 505 -18.42 -1.86 20.55
CA PHE A 505 -17.19 -1.20 21.00
C PHE A 505 -17.43 0.30 21.21
N ASP A 506 -16.93 0.84 22.33
CA ASP A 506 -17.01 2.28 22.62
C ASP A 506 -16.01 3.09 21.81
N PHE A 507 -14.82 2.55 21.53
CA PHE A 507 -13.76 3.19 20.78
C PHE A 507 -12.76 2.18 20.25
N PHE A 508 -11.90 2.63 19.34
CA PHE A 508 -10.65 1.96 18.98
C PHE A 508 -9.52 2.99 18.91
N ARG A 509 -8.36 2.61 19.44
CA ARG A 509 -7.18 3.49 19.49
C ARG A 509 -5.92 2.73 19.11
N VAL A 510 -5.05 3.38 18.33
CA VAL A 510 -3.66 3.00 18.10
C VAL A 510 -2.78 4.15 18.60
N GLU A 511 -1.87 3.88 19.53
CA GLU A 511 -0.89 4.83 20.04
C GLU A 511 0.50 4.38 19.62
N TYR A 512 1.17 5.19 18.80
CA TYR A 512 2.51 4.89 18.28
C TYR A 512 3.59 5.36 19.26
N ARG A 513 4.76 4.67 19.23
CA ARG A 513 5.89 4.96 20.12
C ARG A 513 7.18 5.12 19.34
#